data_153ed445589e558b085a7082be7438e9
#
_entry.id   153ed445589e558b085a7082be7438e9
#
_cell.length_a   1.000
_cell.length_b   1.000
_cell.length_c   1.000
_cell.angle_alpha   90.00
_cell.angle_beta   90.00
_cell.angle_gamma   90.00
#
_symmetry.space_group_name_H-M   'P 1'
#
loop_
_entity.id
_entity.type
_entity.pdbx_description
1 polymer ?
#
loop_
_entity_poly.entity_id
_entity_poly.type
_entity_poly.pdbx_seq_one_letter_code
_entity_poly.pdbx_strand_id
1 'polypeptide(L)'
;ASFLARLRGELSGGQKQRLCIARALAAEPEFVICDEVTSALDQIVQEGILKLLLRLQNELGLTYLFITHDISTVKAIADQVVVMNQGEVVEQGLKSDVFQPPHPDYTNLLLSSVPEMDPDWLTNLSRQRAETAS
;
A
#
# COMPACT_ATOMS: atom_id res chain seq x y z
N ALA A 1 0.69 24.18 13.32
CA ALA A 1 -0.27 24.42 14.42
C ALA A 1 -1.72 24.44 13.91
N SER A 2 -1.98 25.07 12.77
CA SER A 2 -3.34 25.16 12.20
C SER A 2 -3.95 23.81 11.80
N PHE A 3 -3.15 22.83 11.47
CA PHE A 3 -3.58 21.50 11.01
C PHE A 3 -4.26 20.70 12.14
N LEU A 4 -3.67 20.70 13.34
CA LEU A 4 -4.22 20.01 14.52
C LEU A 4 -5.46 20.72 15.08
N ALA A 5 -5.60 22.01 14.85
CA ALA A 5 -6.73 22.79 15.30
C ALA A 5 -7.97 22.67 14.39
N ARG A 6 -7.85 22.06 13.21
CA ARG A 6 -8.99 21.89 12.30
C ARG A 6 -9.94 20.80 12.81
N LEU A 7 -11.23 21.07 12.68
CA LEU A 7 -12.25 20.07 12.93
C LEU A 7 -12.12 18.91 11.91
N ARG A 8 -12.40 17.70 12.37
CA ARG A 8 -12.26 16.48 11.56
C ARG A 8 -12.97 16.55 10.20
N GLY A 9 -14.06 17.30 10.09
CA GLY A 9 -14.79 17.49 8.84
C GLY A 9 -14.14 18.45 7.84
N GLU A 10 -13.14 19.24 8.27
CA GLU A 10 -12.44 20.24 7.44
C GLU A 10 -11.21 19.66 6.72
N LEU A 11 -10.81 18.43 7.03
CA LEU A 11 -9.65 17.78 6.46
C LEU A 11 -10.00 17.07 5.14
N SER A 12 -9.11 17.16 4.14
CA SER A 12 -9.18 16.32 2.93
C SER A 12 -8.98 14.84 3.27
N GLY A 13 -9.34 13.94 2.34
CA GLY A 13 -9.11 12.50 2.49
C GLY A 13 -7.64 12.16 2.76
N GLY A 14 -6.71 12.76 1.99
CA GLY A 14 -5.28 12.57 2.18
C GLY A 14 -4.75 13.12 3.50
N GLN A 15 -5.28 14.27 3.96
CA GLN A 15 -4.94 14.83 5.26
C GLN A 15 -5.41 13.96 6.41
N LYS A 16 -6.62 13.39 6.32
CA LYS A 16 -7.15 12.42 7.29
C LYS A 16 -6.28 11.18 7.37
N GLN A 17 -5.83 10.65 6.24
CA GLN A 17 -4.95 9.47 6.20
C GLN A 17 -3.59 9.76 6.81
N ARG A 18 -2.98 10.91 6.51
CA ARG A 18 -1.71 11.33 7.14
C ARG A 18 -1.84 11.49 8.65
N LEU A 19 -2.96 12.03 9.12
CA LEU A 19 -3.23 12.13 10.55
C LEU A 19 -3.37 10.76 11.21
N CYS A 20 -4.06 9.81 10.57
CA CYS A 20 -4.16 8.44 11.04
C CYS A 20 -2.79 7.73 11.09
N ILE A 21 -1.94 7.94 10.10
CA ILE A 21 -0.57 7.41 10.08
C ILE A 21 0.24 7.99 11.23
N ALA A 22 0.22 9.31 11.42
CA ALA A 22 0.92 9.98 12.52
C ALA A 22 0.46 9.47 13.89
N ARG A 23 -0.83 9.25 14.04
CA ARG A 23 -1.42 8.71 15.27
C ARG A 23 -0.98 7.27 15.55
N ALA A 24 -0.92 6.42 14.55
CA ALA A 24 -0.41 5.06 14.68
C ALA A 24 1.08 5.06 15.06
N LEU A 25 1.89 5.93 14.44
CA LEU A 25 3.33 6.03 14.71
C LEU A 25 3.66 6.64 16.07
N ALA A 26 2.75 7.41 16.67
CA ALA A 26 2.94 7.95 18.02
C ALA A 26 3.11 6.87 19.09
N ALA A 27 2.64 5.66 18.84
CA ALA A 27 2.84 4.50 19.71
C ALA A 27 4.21 3.82 19.54
N GLU A 28 5.06 4.31 18.64
CA GLU A 28 6.38 3.74 18.31
C GLU A 28 6.31 2.24 17.94
N PRO A 29 5.46 1.81 17.00
CA PRO A 29 5.28 0.42 16.65
C PRO A 29 6.46 -0.12 15.84
N GLU A 30 6.66 -1.43 15.87
CA GLU A 30 7.53 -2.16 14.94
C GLU A 30 6.73 -2.73 13.76
N PHE A 31 5.45 -2.97 13.97
CA PHE A 31 4.51 -3.57 13.02
C PHE A 31 3.25 -2.72 12.90
N VAL A 32 2.86 -2.41 11.68
CA VAL A 32 1.68 -1.58 11.38
C VAL A 32 0.75 -2.30 10.41
N ILE A 33 -0.52 -2.35 10.73
CA ILE A 33 -1.57 -2.85 9.85
C ILE A 33 -2.18 -1.68 9.08
N CYS A 34 -2.07 -1.73 7.76
CA CYS A 34 -2.63 -0.75 6.84
C CYS A 34 -3.86 -1.36 6.16
N ASP A 35 -5.03 -1.12 6.72
CA ASP A 35 -6.29 -1.66 6.22
C ASP A 35 -6.97 -0.64 5.31
N GLU A 36 -6.93 -0.89 3.99
CA GLU A 36 -7.55 -0.05 2.96
C GLU A 36 -7.15 1.44 3.04
N VAL A 37 -5.88 1.73 3.39
CA VAL A 37 -5.41 3.11 3.66
C VAL A 37 -5.44 4.04 2.46
N THR A 38 -5.50 3.52 1.25
CA THR A 38 -5.59 4.29 0.00
C THR A 38 -6.95 4.18 -0.68
N SER A 39 -7.87 3.43 -0.09
CA SER A 39 -9.25 3.29 -0.54
C SER A 39 -9.96 4.66 -0.59
N ALA A 40 -10.75 4.90 -1.62
CA ALA A 40 -11.50 6.14 -1.85
C ALA A 40 -10.66 7.42 -2.00
N LEU A 41 -9.35 7.31 -2.18
CA LEU A 41 -8.47 8.43 -2.52
C LEU A 41 -8.28 8.51 -4.04
N ASP A 42 -8.11 9.74 -4.56
CA ASP A 42 -7.69 9.90 -5.95
C ASP A 42 -6.23 9.40 -6.15
N GLN A 43 -5.86 9.17 -7.42
CA GLN A 43 -4.57 8.54 -7.76
C GLN A 43 -3.37 9.35 -7.26
N ILE A 44 -3.41 10.66 -7.35
CA ILE A 44 -2.30 11.53 -6.93
C ILE A 44 -2.11 11.47 -5.41
N VAL A 45 -3.21 11.55 -4.66
CA VAL A 45 -3.18 11.46 -3.20
C VAL A 45 -2.75 10.08 -2.74
N GLN A 46 -3.25 9.03 -3.40
CA GLN A 46 -2.86 7.64 -3.15
C GLN A 46 -1.35 7.44 -3.31
N GLU A 47 -0.78 7.91 -4.41
CA GLU A 47 0.66 7.86 -4.66
C GLU A 47 1.45 8.58 -3.56
N GLY A 48 1.01 9.75 -3.14
CA GLY A 48 1.64 10.51 -2.06
C GLY A 48 1.63 9.77 -0.72
N ILE A 49 0.54 9.11 -0.38
CA ILE A 49 0.42 8.28 0.83
C ILE A 49 1.35 7.06 0.76
N LEU A 50 1.39 6.37 -0.37
CA LEU A 50 2.28 5.20 -0.54
C LEU A 50 3.75 5.58 -0.45
N LYS A 51 4.15 6.70 -1.06
CA LYS A 51 5.52 7.23 -0.94
C LYS A 51 5.86 7.58 0.51
N LEU A 52 4.95 8.19 1.24
CA LEU A 52 5.12 8.49 2.66
C LEU A 52 5.32 7.21 3.49
N LEU A 53 4.49 6.19 3.28
CA LEU A 53 4.60 4.92 3.99
C LEU A 53 5.91 4.20 3.71
N LEU A 54 6.37 4.20 2.46
CA LEU A 54 7.67 3.60 2.10
C LEU A 54 8.84 4.36 2.73
N ARG A 55 8.80 5.68 2.75
CA ARG A 55 9.81 6.51 3.41
C ARG A 55 9.87 6.22 4.91
N LEU A 56 8.73 6.17 5.58
CA LEU A 56 8.65 5.86 7.01
C LEU A 56 9.13 4.44 7.31
N GLN A 57 8.84 3.48 6.44
CA GLN A 57 9.36 2.12 6.58
C GLN A 57 10.89 2.09 6.58
N ASN A 58 11.52 2.83 5.67
CA ASN A 58 12.98 2.92 5.60
C ASN A 58 13.58 3.66 6.79
N GLU A 59 13.01 4.78 7.18
CA GLU A 59 13.52 5.63 8.26
C GLU A 59 13.35 5.00 9.65
N LEU A 60 12.24 4.32 9.88
CA LEU A 60 11.85 3.77 11.18
C LEU A 60 11.98 2.25 11.30
N GLY A 61 12.35 1.56 10.23
CA GLY A 61 12.47 0.10 10.22
C GLY A 61 11.13 -0.63 10.43
N LEU A 62 10.03 -0.10 9.90
CA LEU A 62 8.70 -0.64 10.11
C LEU A 62 8.43 -1.85 9.22
N THR A 63 7.64 -2.78 9.75
CA THR A 63 7.01 -3.86 8.98
C THR A 63 5.54 -3.56 8.79
N TYR A 64 5.04 -3.66 7.55
CA TYR A 64 3.65 -3.43 7.21
C TYR A 64 2.92 -4.73 6.85
N LEU A 65 1.69 -4.84 7.33
CA LEU A 65 0.67 -5.71 6.74
C LEU A 65 -0.32 -4.83 5.98
N PHE A 66 -0.28 -4.88 4.66
CA PHE A 66 -1.20 -4.14 3.80
C PHE A 66 -2.40 -5.01 3.44
N ILE A 67 -3.59 -4.52 3.73
CA ILE A 67 -4.86 -5.14 3.32
C ILE A 67 -5.48 -4.23 2.27
N THR A 68 -5.61 -4.72 1.04
CA THR A 68 -6.15 -3.96 -0.08
C THR A 68 -6.69 -4.87 -1.17
N HIS A 69 -7.64 -4.39 -1.94
CA HIS A 69 -8.10 -5.01 -3.18
C HIS A 69 -7.46 -4.38 -4.42
N ASP A 70 -6.62 -3.37 -4.24
CA ASP A 70 -5.94 -2.67 -5.34
C ASP A 70 -4.61 -3.35 -5.68
N ILE A 71 -4.61 -4.11 -6.77
CA ILE A 71 -3.45 -4.84 -7.27
C ILE A 71 -2.28 -3.90 -7.60
N SER A 72 -2.56 -2.69 -8.06
CA SER A 72 -1.52 -1.71 -8.39
C SER A 72 -0.72 -1.33 -7.14
N THR A 73 -1.41 -1.12 -6.01
CA THR A 73 -0.77 -0.90 -4.71
C THR A 73 0.11 -2.08 -4.31
N VAL A 74 -0.40 -3.30 -4.43
CA VAL A 74 0.37 -4.52 -4.11
C VAL A 74 1.63 -4.61 -4.96
N LYS A 75 1.53 -4.39 -6.27
CA LYS A 75 2.69 -4.39 -7.18
C LYS A 75 3.74 -3.34 -6.79
N ALA A 76 3.31 -2.18 -6.32
CA ALA A 76 4.20 -1.09 -5.94
C ALA A 76 4.99 -1.35 -4.65
N ILE A 77 4.34 -1.89 -3.62
CA ILE A 77 4.88 -1.87 -2.25
C ILE A 77 5.11 -3.23 -1.61
N ALA A 78 4.46 -4.30 -2.08
CA ALA A 78 4.56 -5.59 -1.44
C ALA A 78 5.89 -6.31 -1.73
N ASP A 79 6.38 -7.05 -0.76
CA ASP A 79 7.47 -8.02 -0.91
C ASP A 79 6.90 -9.44 -0.99
N GLN A 80 5.92 -9.73 -0.14
CA GLN A 80 5.17 -10.98 -0.12
C GLN A 80 3.69 -10.69 -0.30
N VAL A 81 2.98 -11.61 -0.92
CA VAL A 81 1.57 -11.48 -1.24
C VAL A 81 0.80 -12.70 -0.75
N VAL A 82 -0.33 -12.45 -0.13
CA VAL A 82 -1.32 -13.47 0.22
C VAL A 82 -2.63 -13.09 -0.46
N VAL A 83 -3.14 -13.97 -1.29
CA VAL A 83 -4.44 -13.79 -1.96
C VAL A 83 -5.49 -14.57 -1.18
N MET A 84 -6.53 -13.89 -0.76
CA MET A 84 -7.64 -14.48 0.00
C MET A 84 -8.94 -14.37 -0.77
N ASN A 85 -9.74 -15.41 -0.67
CA ASN A 85 -11.10 -15.45 -1.21
C ASN A 85 -12.03 -16.18 -0.23
N GLN A 86 -13.12 -15.55 0.15
CA GLN A 86 -14.14 -16.11 1.06
C GLN A 86 -13.54 -16.68 2.37
N GLY A 87 -12.56 -15.96 2.94
CA GLY A 87 -11.92 -16.34 4.19
C GLY A 87 -10.81 -17.40 4.07
N GLU A 88 -10.53 -17.87 2.86
CA GLU A 88 -9.48 -18.87 2.60
C GLU A 88 -8.30 -18.27 1.83
N VAL A 89 -7.09 -18.73 2.13
CA VAL A 89 -5.90 -18.40 1.36
C VAL A 89 -5.88 -19.25 0.08
N VAL A 90 -5.94 -18.59 -1.07
CA VAL A 90 -5.93 -19.27 -2.38
C VAL A 90 -4.55 -19.29 -3.02
N GLU A 91 -3.70 -18.34 -2.69
CA GLU A 91 -2.32 -18.27 -3.18
C GLU A 91 -1.48 -17.44 -2.21
N GLN A 92 -0.20 -17.78 -2.06
CA GLN A 92 0.75 -16.97 -1.27
C GLN A 92 2.18 -17.19 -1.75
N GLY A 93 3.01 -16.18 -1.59
CA GLY A 93 4.43 -16.27 -1.94
C GLY A 93 5.07 -14.91 -2.13
N LEU A 94 6.26 -14.92 -2.71
CA LEU A 94 6.93 -13.69 -3.13
C LEU A 94 6.11 -13.00 -4.22
N LYS A 95 6.13 -11.67 -4.23
CA LYS A 95 5.43 -10.88 -5.25
C LYS A 95 5.79 -11.34 -6.67
N SER A 96 7.06 -11.59 -6.94
CA SER A 96 7.53 -12.07 -8.23
C SER A 96 6.90 -13.38 -8.67
N ASP A 97 6.64 -14.28 -7.72
CA ASP A 97 6.08 -15.61 -7.99
C ASP A 97 4.57 -15.55 -8.15
N VAL A 98 3.88 -14.81 -7.27
CA VAL A 98 2.42 -14.69 -7.29
C VAL A 98 1.91 -13.99 -8.57
N PHE A 99 2.67 -13.06 -9.14
CA PHE A 99 2.32 -12.40 -10.39
C PHE A 99 2.80 -13.10 -11.65
N GLN A 100 3.42 -14.27 -11.53
CA GLN A 100 3.80 -15.13 -12.65
C GLN A 100 2.75 -16.23 -12.88
N PRO A 101 2.35 -16.51 -14.13
CA PRO A 101 1.46 -17.65 -14.41
C PRO A 101 2.18 -19.00 -14.15
N PRO A 102 1.45 -20.10 -13.86
CA PRO A 102 -0.02 -20.17 -13.79
C PRO A 102 -0.59 -19.63 -12.49
N HIS A 103 -1.82 -19.09 -12.56
CA HIS A 103 -2.53 -18.60 -11.39
C HIS A 103 -3.79 -19.41 -11.09
N PRO A 104 -4.22 -19.51 -9.83
CA PRO A 104 -5.59 -19.89 -9.50
C PRO A 104 -6.62 -18.98 -10.18
N ASP A 105 -7.81 -19.49 -10.48
CA ASP A 105 -8.85 -18.73 -11.20
C ASP A 105 -9.17 -17.38 -10.56
N TYR A 106 -9.20 -17.33 -9.24
CA TYR A 106 -9.48 -16.09 -8.52
C TYR A 106 -8.36 -15.06 -8.68
N THR A 107 -7.10 -15.47 -8.61
CA THR A 107 -5.95 -14.57 -8.85
C THR A 107 -5.97 -14.04 -10.28
N ASN A 108 -6.27 -14.89 -11.27
CA ASN A 108 -6.45 -14.45 -12.66
C ASN A 108 -7.57 -13.42 -12.79
N LEU A 109 -8.69 -13.61 -12.12
CA LEU A 109 -9.79 -12.66 -12.12
C LEU A 109 -9.37 -11.31 -11.53
N LEU A 110 -8.65 -11.30 -10.41
CA LEU A 110 -8.13 -10.07 -9.81
C LEU A 110 -7.16 -9.35 -10.74
N LEU A 111 -6.22 -10.06 -11.35
CA LEU A 111 -5.23 -9.49 -12.25
C LEU A 111 -5.86 -8.91 -13.52
N SER A 112 -6.92 -9.55 -14.04
CA SER A 112 -7.64 -9.08 -15.24
C SER A 112 -8.48 -7.83 -14.99
N SER A 113 -8.81 -7.52 -13.74
CA SER A 113 -9.63 -6.36 -13.37
C SER A 113 -8.81 -5.09 -13.10
N VAL A 114 -7.48 -5.17 -13.20
CA VAL A 114 -6.61 -4.01 -12.93
C VAL A 114 -6.75 -2.99 -14.05
N PRO A 115 -7.15 -1.72 -13.75
CA PRO A 115 -7.05 -0.65 -14.72
C PRO A 115 -5.59 -0.45 -15.12
N GLU A 116 -5.33 -0.12 -16.37
CA GLU A 116 -3.99 0.29 -16.79
C GLU A 116 -3.62 1.57 -16.01
N MET A 117 -2.76 1.41 -15.01
CA MET A 117 -2.16 2.55 -14.33
C MET A 117 -0.90 2.98 -15.07
N ASP A 118 -0.59 4.27 -15.02
CA ASP A 118 0.67 4.80 -15.53
C ASP A 118 1.85 3.94 -15.03
N PRO A 119 2.53 3.20 -15.92
CA PRO A 119 3.60 2.31 -15.50
C PRO A 119 4.81 3.04 -14.91
N ASP A 120 4.96 4.33 -15.19
CA ASP A 120 6.15 5.08 -14.82
C ASP A 120 6.27 5.32 -13.32
N TRP A 121 5.17 5.60 -12.63
CA TRP A 121 5.23 5.79 -11.19
C TRP A 121 5.52 4.50 -10.41
N LEU A 122 4.97 3.38 -10.88
CA LEU A 122 5.25 2.05 -10.30
C LEU A 122 6.72 1.67 -10.49
N THR A 123 7.27 1.95 -11.66
CA THR A 123 8.68 1.69 -11.99
C THR A 123 9.59 2.56 -11.12
N ASN A 124 9.24 3.82 -10.91
CA ASN A 124 9.98 4.75 -10.09
C ASN A 124 9.99 4.33 -8.60
N LEU A 125 8.87 3.90 -8.06
CA LEU A 125 8.79 3.37 -6.69
C LEU A 125 9.63 2.10 -6.51
N SER A 126 9.55 1.19 -7.47
CA SER A 126 10.35 -0.05 -7.44
C SER A 126 11.85 0.24 -7.50
N ARG A 127 12.24 1.23 -8.30
CA ARG A 127 13.64 1.66 -8.43
C ARG A 127 14.16 2.32 -7.14
N GLN A 128 13.37 3.19 -6.52
CA GLN A 128 13.71 3.80 -5.24
C GLN A 128 13.90 2.77 -4.12
N ARG A 129 13.09 1.71 -4.10
CA ARG A 129 13.24 0.61 -3.13
C ARG A 129 14.54 -0.17 -3.36
N ALA A 130 14.90 -0.44 -4.61
CA ALA A 130 16.13 -1.15 -4.95
C ALA A 130 17.37 -0.35 -4.53
N GLU A 131 17.34 0.97 -4.71
CA GLU A 131 18.43 1.87 -4.31
C GLU A 131 18.56 2.01 -2.80
N THR A 132 17.47 1.90 -2.05
CA THR A 132 17.47 2.03 -0.58
C THR A 132 17.77 0.71 0.12
N ALA A 133 17.59 -0.44 -0.57
CA ALA A 133 17.90 -1.77 -0.04
C ALA A 133 19.38 -2.19 -0.24
N SER A 134 20.15 -1.38 -0.97
CA SER A 134 21.60 -1.50 -1.09
C SER A 134 22.29 -0.54 -0.18
#